data_dc21841a2476db94a5b13c777d8207f9
#
_entry.id   dc21841a2476db94a5b13c777d8207f9
#
_cell.length_a   1.000
_cell.length_b   1.000
_cell.length_c   1.000
_cell.angle_alpha   90.00
_cell.angle_beta   90.00
_cell.angle_gamma   90.00
#
_symmetry.space_group_name_H-M   'P 1'
#
loop_
_entity.id
_entity.type
_entity.pdbx_description
1 polymer ?
#
loop_
_entity_poly.entity_id
_entity_poly.type
_entity_poly.pdbx_seq_one_letter_code
_entity_poly.pdbx_strand_id
1 'polypeptide(L)'
;MKFRKLGRIALATAASLFIGFGTQSCYYYTEAYIIVTGSQYNQVASYREQNQTGVLTQAPHSPLSSGGNNPIRALLLNGGRYVYVLNQGTPKLNADGSLTWSGASIAEFSIGGDGSLSFQQNYFSQGRGSLRLALSTSGTYLYVLDQYQPAGSDPNTTPASASPGTYPCYDSTAGVYRPAGDITVFSIDTNTGRLFLVQNQQTQNAFGTPLTYFPVGCGAIDFHLLASYLYTAENSDPTNPSIPGQVIYAYSVNPSNGQLTQVAGGSQPVPGATNIGVLGTSASGTYLYVLDNGTNQIFTFTNNGGNGLLSAISTGAVTNVPNTAGMTALTTDSSNKYLYVTNTQSTALGSSASVIAAFTITSGAGTLTPFGVNQNNAPVFGVGSNPVCIFEDPSHQYVYTANAGTSDITGAKLFPNTGTLTTLSKGSTFKTVGTPTWCLYSSNTD
;
A
#
# COMPACT_ATOMS: atom_id res chain seq x y z
N MET A 1 -8.22 -44.08 62.95
CA MET A 1 -8.61 -44.21 61.54
C MET A 1 -9.30 -42.92 60.92
N LYS A 2 -9.43 -41.83 61.65
CA LYS A 2 -10.09 -40.62 61.21
C LYS A 2 -9.12 -39.56 60.60
N PHE A 3 -7.85 -39.56 60.91
CA PHE A 3 -6.88 -38.55 60.41
C PHE A 3 -6.39 -38.78 58.96
N ARG A 4 -6.47 -40.00 58.44
CA ARG A 4 -6.07 -40.27 57.02
C ARG A 4 -7.06 -39.79 55.99
N LYS A 5 -8.32 -39.54 56.34
CA LYS A 5 -9.33 -39.03 55.41
C LYS A 5 -9.28 -37.51 55.28
N LEU A 6 -8.91 -36.79 56.36
CA LEU A 6 -8.76 -35.30 56.28
C LEU A 6 -7.56 -34.88 55.44
N GLY A 7 -6.42 -35.60 55.51
CA GLY A 7 -5.25 -35.26 54.67
C GLY A 7 -5.47 -35.46 53.18
N ARG A 8 -6.32 -36.44 52.80
CA ARG A 8 -6.65 -36.66 51.36
C ARG A 8 -7.62 -35.62 50.80
N ILE A 9 -8.53 -35.10 51.62
CA ILE A 9 -9.45 -34.05 51.23
C ILE A 9 -8.69 -32.70 51.13
N ALA A 10 -7.78 -32.41 52.06
CA ALA A 10 -6.96 -31.20 52.01
C ALA A 10 -5.99 -31.21 50.81
N LEU A 11 -5.43 -32.38 50.45
CA LEU A 11 -4.56 -32.49 49.28
C LEU A 11 -5.33 -32.36 47.94
N ALA A 12 -6.57 -32.91 47.90
CA ALA A 12 -7.42 -32.78 46.71
C ALA A 12 -7.92 -31.34 46.52
N THR A 13 -8.25 -30.61 47.59
CA THR A 13 -8.65 -29.21 47.55
C THR A 13 -7.48 -28.28 47.22
N ALA A 14 -6.27 -28.56 47.72
CA ALA A 14 -5.08 -27.81 47.35
C ALA A 14 -4.70 -28.03 45.86
N ALA A 15 -4.79 -29.30 45.38
CA ALA A 15 -4.53 -29.59 43.97
C ALA A 15 -5.56 -28.96 43.03
N SER A 16 -6.85 -28.92 43.40
CA SER A 16 -7.88 -28.25 42.58
C SER A 16 -7.78 -26.73 42.61
N LEU A 17 -7.31 -26.13 43.72
CA LEU A 17 -7.00 -24.69 43.78
C LEU A 17 -5.76 -24.36 42.93
N PHE A 18 -4.71 -25.19 42.93
CA PHE A 18 -3.54 -24.98 42.07
C PHE A 18 -3.84 -25.17 40.58
N ILE A 19 -4.73 -26.08 40.20
CA ILE A 19 -5.18 -26.25 38.83
C ILE A 19 -6.09 -25.07 38.40
N GLY A 20 -6.90 -24.53 39.32
CA GLY A 20 -7.76 -23.36 39.04
C GLY A 20 -6.98 -22.03 38.88
N PHE A 21 -5.81 -21.90 39.51
CA PHE A 21 -4.93 -20.74 39.34
C PHE A 21 -3.92 -20.89 38.18
N GLY A 22 -3.70 -22.12 37.70
CA GLY A 22 -2.75 -22.42 36.62
C GLY A 22 -3.30 -22.27 35.21
N THR A 23 -4.60 -21.99 35.03
CA THR A 23 -5.23 -21.90 33.70
C THR A 23 -5.57 -20.48 33.24
N GLN A 24 -5.19 -19.48 34.01
CA GLN A 24 -5.13 -18.10 33.52
C GLN A 24 -3.71 -17.72 33.12
N SER A 25 -2.99 -18.59 32.39
CA SER A 25 -1.94 -18.09 31.54
C SER A 25 -2.63 -17.31 30.41
N CYS A 26 -2.66 -15.99 30.52
CA CYS A 26 -2.94 -15.15 29.36
C CYS A 26 -1.99 -15.62 28.26
N TYR A 27 -2.48 -16.38 27.29
CA TYR A 27 -1.72 -16.77 26.12
C TYR A 27 -1.45 -15.50 25.30
N TYR A 28 -0.36 -14.82 25.62
CA TYR A 28 0.20 -13.80 24.74
C TYR A 28 0.91 -14.55 23.61
N TYR A 29 0.37 -14.43 22.41
CA TYR A 29 1.03 -14.94 21.22
C TYR A 29 1.21 -13.79 20.21
N THR A 30 2.02 -14.02 19.21
CA THR A 30 2.21 -13.10 18.10
C THR A 30 1.03 -13.27 17.14
N GLU A 31 0.25 -12.20 16.93
CA GLU A 31 -0.89 -12.20 16.01
C GLU A 31 -0.42 -11.99 14.57
N ALA A 32 0.51 -11.06 14.40
CA ALA A 32 1.02 -10.67 13.10
C ALA A 32 2.48 -10.21 13.17
N TYR A 33 3.11 -10.19 12.01
CA TYR A 33 4.38 -9.52 11.79
C TYR A 33 4.15 -8.24 10.99
N ILE A 34 4.49 -7.09 11.57
CA ILE A 34 4.39 -5.80 10.89
C ILE A 34 5.74 -5.50 10.25
N ILE A 35 5.72 -5.28 8.94
CA ILE A 35 6.91 -5.00 8.14
C ILE A 35 6.90 -3.54 7.72
N VAL A 36 8.01 -2.84 7.97
CA VAL A 36 8.17 -1.41 7.68
C VAL A 36 9.44 -1.19 6.86
N THR A 37 9.31 -0.48 5.75
CA THR A 37 10.47 0.00 4.96
C THR A 37 10.85 1.41 5.36
N GLY A 38 12.14 1.75 5.31
CA GLY A 38 12.64 3.09 5.64
C GLY A 38 13.80 3.52 4.73
N SER A 39 13.70 4.74 4.22
CA SER A 39 14.62 5.25 3.21
C SER A 39 15.93 5.83 3.77
N GLN A 40 15.93 6.36 4.99
CA GLN A 40 17.10 7.04 5.55
C GLN A 40 18.36 6.14 5.57
N TYR A 41 18.19 4.86 5.87
CA TYR A 41 19.28 3.88 5.96
C TYR A 41 19.10 2.70 4.99
N ASN A 42 18.16 2.80 4.05
CA ASN A 42 17.79 1.72 3.12
C ASN A 42 17.54 0.39 3.85
N GLN A 43 16.58 0.42 4.77
CA GLN A 43 16.31 -0.70 5.67
C GLN A 43 14.87 -1.20 5.53
N VAL A 44 14.69 -2.46 5.92
CA VAL A 44 13.39 -3.07 6.21
C VAL A 44 13.43 -3.63 7.63
N ALA A 45 12.36 -3.38 8.39
CA ALA A 45 12.21 -3.88 9.75
C ALA A 45 10.96 -4.74 9.87
N SER A 46 11.01 -5.72 10.77
CA SER A 46 9.88 -6.56 11.16
C SER A 46 9.62 -6.45 12.66
N TYR A 47 8.35 -6.44 13.03
CA TYR A 47 7.88 -6.35 14.42
C TYR A 47 6.85 -7.45 14.66
N ARG A 48 6.85 -8.00 15.87
CA ARG A 48 5.84 -8.93 16.38
C ARG A 48 4.74 -8.14 17.06
N GLU A 49 3.52 -8.35 16.65
CA GLU A 49 2.33 -7.79 17.28
C GLU A 49 1.79 -8.73 18.35
N GLN A 50 1.56 -8.21 19.55
CA GLN A 50 0.96 -8.96 20.64
C GLN A 50 -0.56 -8.95 20.56
N ASN A 51 -1.20 -10.09 20.42
CA ASN A 51 -2.63 -10.28 20.17
C ASN A 51 -3.59 -9.53 21.12
N GLN A 52 -3.26 -9.42 22.42
CA GLN A 52 -4.18 -8.83 23.41
C GLN A 52 -3.98 -7.34 23.66
N THR A 53 -2.84 -6.80 23.29
CA THR A 53 -2.46 -5.42 23.64
C THR A 53 -2.12 -4.56 22.46
N GLY A 54 -1.91 -5.14 21.26
CA GLY A 54 -1.43 -4.44 20.08
C GLY A 54 0.00 -3.87 20.22
N VAL A 55 0.74 -4.29 21.27
CA VAL A 55 2.11 -3.84 21.50
C VAL A 55 3.04 -4.48 20.48
N LEU A 56 3.90 -3.66 19.88
CA LEU A 56 4.89 -4.11 18.93
C LEU A 56 6.24 -4.32 19.58
N THR A 57 6.86 -5.44 19.29
CA THR A 57 8.25 -5.75 19.67
C THR A 57 9.04 -6.12 18.44
N GLN A 58 10.26 -5.60 18.32
CA GLN A 58 11.11 -5.85 17.16
C GLN A 58 11.41 -7.35 17.02
N ALA A 59 11.28 -7.90 15.80
CA ALA A 59 11.62 -9.28 15.49
C ALA A 59 13.15 -9.50 15.53
N PRO A 60 13.63 -10.74 15.70
CA PRO A 60 15.06 -11.01 15.67
C PRO A 60 15.71 -10.57 14.35
N HIS A 61 16.96 -10.17 14.43
CA HIS A 61 17.78 -9.71 13.29
C HIS A 61 17.20 -8.53 12.50
N SER A 62 16.22 -7.84 13.04
CA SER A 62 15.63 -6.64 12.47
C SER A 62 16.25 -5.38 13.11
N PRO A 63 16.44 -4.25 12.39
CA PRO A 63 16.26 -4.10 10.94
C PRO A 63 17.43 -4.68 10.13
N LEU A 64 17.19 -4.87 8.82
CA LEU A 64 18.23 -5.30 7.88
C LEU A 64 18.19 -4.43 6.61
N SER A 65 19.22 -4.60 5.73
CA SER A 65 19.24 -3.90 4.43
C SER A 65 18.01 -4.26 3.60
N SER A 66 17.43 -3.26 2.93
CA SER A 66 16.28 -3.45 2.01
C SER A 66 16.65 -4.13 0.68
N GLY A 67 17.93 -4.45 0.47
CA GLY A 67 18.43 -5.03 -0.77
C GLY A 67 18.67 -4.04 -1.92
N GLY A 68 18.44 -2.75 -1.70
CA GLY A 68 18.66 -1.68 -2.68
C GLY A 68 18.63 -0.30 -2.04
N ASN A 69 18.44 0.74 -2.85
CA ASN A 69 18.37 2.12 -2.39
C ASN A 69 16.95 2.66 -2.44
N ASN A 70 16.61 3.50 -1.46
CA ASN A 70 15.31 4.17 -1.36
C ASN A 70 14.13 3.18 -1.44
N PRO A 71 13.96 2.29 -0.44
CA PRO A 71 12.80 1.42 -0.38
C PRO A 71 11.54 2.27 -0.19
N ILE A 72 10.54 2.10 -1.04
CA ILE A 72 9.32 2.93 -1.05
C ILE A 72 8.05 2.13 -0.84
N ARG A 73 8.08 0.83 -1.07
CA ARG A 73 6.93 -0.08 -0.92
C ARG A 73 7.39 -1.45 -0.48
N ALA A 74 6.48 -2.18 0.13
CA ALA A 74 6.60 -3.62 0.30
C ALA A 74 5.26 -4.28 -0.02
N LEU A 75 5.30 -5.56 -0.40
CA LEU A 75 4.16 -6.35 -0.77
C LEU A 75 4.34 -7.78 -0.27
N LEU A 76 3.33 -8.32 0.40
CA LEU A 76 3.34 -9.68 0.91
C LEU A 76 2.79 -10.64 -0.15
N LEU A 77 3.48 -11.74 -0.40
CA LEU A 77 2.95 -12.84 -1.21
C LEU A 77 1.82 -13.55 -0.45
N ASN A 78 0.78 -13.96 -1.17
CA ASN A 78 -0.31 -14.75 -0.61
C ASN A 78 0.26 -16.01 0.10
N GLY A 79 -0.18 -16.26 1.33
CA GLY A 79 0.37 -17.33 2.18
C GLY A 79 1.44 -16.84 3.17
N GLY A 80 1.81 -15.56 3.16
CA GLY A 80 2.59 -14.92 4.23
C GLY A 80 4.07 -15.30 4.33
N ARG A 81 4.61 -16.09 3.39
CA ARG A 81 5.98 -16.63 3.48
C ARG A 81 7.06 -15.75 2.86
N TYR A 82 6.68 -14.87 1.92
CA TYR A 82 7.60 -14.02 1.18
C TYR A 82 7.09 -12.59 1.13
N VAL A 83 8.01 -11.65 1.22
CA VAL A 83 7.74 -10.22 1.04
C VAL A 83 8.69 -9.66 -0.03
N TYR A 84 8.15 -8.83 -0.92
CA TYR A 84 8.91 -8.09 -1.91
C TYR A 84 9.02 -6.64 -1.47
N VAL A 85 10.24 -6.13 -1.42
CA VAL A 85 10.55 -4.73 -1.11
C VAL A 85 10.95 -4.03 -2.40
N LEU A 86 10.19 -3.00 -2.76
CA LEU A 86 10.48 -2.16 -3.92
C LEU A 86 11.46 -1.05 -3.51
N ASN A 87 12.68 -1.15 -3.97
CA ASN A 87 13.70 -0.12 -3.88
C ASN A 87 13.66 0.72 -5.16
N GLN A 88 13.23 1.96 -5.08
CA GLN A 88 13.12 2.85 -6.25
C GLN A 88 14.50 3.19 -6.84
N GLY A 89 15.52 3.16 -6.01
CA GLY A 89 16.85 3.64 -6.36
C GLY A 89 17.02 5.14 -6.13
N THR A 90 18.24 5.62 -6.33
CA THR A 90 18.57 7.04 -6.25
C THR A 90 18.59 7.64 -7.65
N PRO A 91 17.69 8.58 -7.98
CA PRO A 91 17.65 9.19 -9.29
C PRO A 91 18.88 10.07 -9.53
N LYS A 92 19.39 10.04 -10.76
CA LYS A 92 20.49 10.87 -11.23
C LYS A 92 20.14 11.41 -12.61
N LEU A 93 20.10 12.74 -12.74
CA LEU A 93 20.00 13.42 -14.03
C LEU A 93 21.39 13.44 -14.69
N ASN A 94 21.49 12.87 -15.87
CA ASN A 94 22.71 12.87 -16.68
C ASN A 94 22.81 14.16 -17.51
N ALA A 95 24.02 14.44 -18.03
CA ALA A 95 24.29 15.63 -18.84
C ALA A 95 23.48 15.67 -20.16
N ASP A 96 23.04 14.51 -20.66
CA ASP A 96 22.19 14.38 -21.85
C ASP A 96 20.68 14.54 -21.55
N GLY A 97 20.32 14.90 -20.31
CA GLY A 97 18.93 15.03 -19.86
C GLY A 97 18.25 13.70 -19.51
N SER A 98 18.90 12.55 -19.66
CA SER A 98 18.35 11.27 -19.27
C SER A 98 18.36 11.11 -17.74
N LEU A 99 17.35 10.37 -17.21
CA LEU A 99 17.32 9.93 -15.80
C LEU A 99 17.73 8.47 -15.68
N THR A 100 18.62 8.22 -14.72
CA THR A 100 19.00 6.86 -14.29
C THR A 100 18.73 6.69 -12.80
N TRP A 101 18.50 5.46 -12.34
CA TRP A 101 18.31 5.12 -10.94
C TRP A 101 19.36 4.09 -10.49
N SER A 102 20.21 4.46 -9.56
CA SER A 102 21.20 3.53 -9.00
C SER A 102 20.64 2.79 -7.79
N GLY A 103 20.87 1.47 -7.72
CA GLY A 103 20.38 0.63 -6.63
C GLY A 103 18.87 0.40 -6.62
N ALA A 104 18.18 0.59 -7.77
CA ALA A 104 16.80 0.18 -7.95
C ALA A 104 16.72 -1.34 -7.97
N SER A 105 15.76 -1.94 -7.27
CA SER A 105 15.54 -3.39 -7.23
C SER A 105 14.18 -3.75 -6.63
N ILE A 106 13.76 -4.98 -6.87
CA ILE A 106 12.70 -5.65 -6.13
C ILE A 106 13.39 -6.74 -5.32
N ALA A 107 13.56 -6.52 -4.02
CA ALA A 107 14.24 -7.44 -3.13
C ALA A 107 13.23 -8.44 -2.54
N GLU A 108 13.51 -9.72 -2.70
CA GLU A 108 12.74 -10.82 -2.12
C GLU A 108 13.30 -11.18 -0.75
N PHE A 109 12.41 -11.31 0.23
CA PHE A 109 12.72 -11.82 1.58
C PHE A 109 11.76 -12.95 1.92
N SER A 110 12.27 -13.99 2.58
CA SER A 110 11.45 -14.97 3.28
C SER A 110 11.18 -14.51 4.70
N ILE A 111 10.02 -14.89 5.25
CA ILE A 111 9.59 -14.60 6.63
C ILE A 111 9.69 -15.88 7.44
N GLY A 112 10.50 -15.88 8.49
CA GLY A 112 10.60 -16.98 9.45
C GLY A 112 9.42 -17.01 10.42
N GLY A 113 9.15 -18.16 11.06
CA GLY A 113 8.10 -18.33 12.06
C GLY A 113 8.29 -17.45 13.31
N ASP A 114 9.43 -16.82 13.48
CA ASP A 114 9.70 -15.82 14.51
C ASP A 114 9.60 -14.36 14.00
N GLY A 115 9.15 -14.17 12.76
CA GLY A 115 9.04 -12.86 12.08
C GLY A 115 10.38 -12.31 11.57
N SER A 116 11.47 -13.07 11.68
CA SER A 116 12.75 -12.67 11.10
C SER A 116 12.67 -12.66 9.57
N LEU A 117 13.28 -11.65 8.94
CA LEU A 117 13.39 -11.56 7.49
C LEU A 117 14.73 -12.11 7.04
N SER A 118 14.75 -12.88 5.94
CA SER A 118 15.96 -13.37 5.31
C SER A 118 15.97 -13.01 3.83
N PHE A 119 16.96 -12.19 3.43
CA PHE A 119 17.14 -11.80 2.04
C PHE A 119 17.38 -13.03 1.15
N GLN A 120 16.69 -13.11 0.01
CA GLN A 120 16.81 -14.17 -0.97
C GLN A 120 17.56 -13.70 -2.21
N GLN A 121 17.00 -12.76 -2.95
CA GLN A 121 17.62 -12.20 -4.16
C GLN A 121 16.96 -10.90 -4.60
N ASN A 122 17.56 -10.24 -5.58
CA ASN A 122 17.03 -9.05 -6.24
C ASN A 122 16.53 -9.37 -7.66
N TYR A 123 15.45 -8.70 -8.02
CA TYR A 123 14.93 -8.61 -9.38
C TYR A 123 14.91 -7.15 -9.83
N PHE A 124 14.76 -6.91 -11.12
CA PHE A 124 14.80 -5.57 -11.69
C PHE A 124 13.58 -5.36 -12.58
N SER A 125 12.87 -4.25 -12.33
CA SER A 125 11.86 -3.78 -13.24
C SER A 125 12.49 -3.42 -14.59
N GLN A 126 11.70 -3.48 -15.63
CA GLN A 126 12.18 -3.10 -16.97
C GLN A 126 12.19 -1.59 -17.15
N GLY A 127 11.22 -0.89 -16.54
CA GLY A 127 11.16 0.55 -16.51
C GLY A 127 12.11 1.21 -15.52
N ARG A 128 11.86 2.48 -15.26
CA ARG A 128 12.70 3.33 -14.39
C ARG A 128 11.85 4.14 -13.44
N GLY A 129 12.38 4.38 -12.24
CA GLY A 129 11.64 5.13 -11.23
C GLY A 129 10.39 4.41 -10.76
N SER A 130 10.53 3.14 -10.36
CA SER A 130 9.43 2.29 -9.90
C SER A 130 8.66 2.95 -8.74
N LEU A 131 7.33 2.86 -8.75
CA LEU A 131 6.43 3.55 -7.83
C LEU A 131 5.62 2.60 -6.95
N ARG A 132 5.15 1.50 -7.50
CA ARG A 132 4.15 0.62 -6.86
C ARG A 132 4.36 -0.85 -7.22
N LEU A 133 3.89 -1.71 -6.32
CA LEU A 133 3.75 -3.15 -6.52
C LEU A 133 2.29 -3.56 -6.31
N ALA A 134 1.79 -4.52 -7.08
CA ALA A 134 0.52 -5.21 -6.80
C ALA A 134 0.61 -6.68 -7.21
N LEU A 135 -0.13 -7.54 -6.49
CA LEU A 135 -0.32 -8.94 -6.86
C LEU A 135 -1.60 -9.11 -7.65
N SER A 136 -1.60 -10.06 -8.60
CA SER A 136 -2.85 -10.59 -9.15
C SER A 136 -3.72 -11.17 -8.02
N THR A 137 -5.01 -11.25 -8.23
CA THR A 137 -5.94 -11.85 -7.26
C THR A 137 -5.57 -13.28 -6.88
N SER A 138 -5.00 -14.04 -7.82
CA SER A 138 -4.50 -15.39 -7.59
C SER A 138 -3.16 -15.44 -6.84
N GLY A 139 -2.43 -14.32 -6.73
CA GLY A 139 -1.08 -14.27 -6.19
C GLY A 139 -0.01 -14.88 -7.10
N THR A 140 -0.32 -15.15 -8.38
CA THR A 140 0.59 -15.80 -9.34
C THR A 140 1.36 -14.82 -10.22
N TYR A 141 0.96 -13.54 -10.21
CA TYR A 141 1.64 -12.47 -10.96
C TYR A 141 1.90 -11.26 -10.07
N LEU A 142 3.08 -10.67 -10.24
CA LEU A 142 3.47 -9.41 -9.65
C LEU A 142 3.53 -8.35 -10.75
N TYR A 143 2.89 -7.22 -10.52
CA TYR A 143 2.91 -6.03 -11.36
C TYR A 143 3.72 -4.94 -10.69
N VAL A 144 4.56 -4.26 -11.46
CA VAL A 144 5.41 -3.15 -11.01
C VAL A 144 5.14 -1.95 -11.88
N LEU A 145 4.64 -0.86 -11.31
CA LEU A 145 4.47 0.41 -12.01
C LEU A 145 5.78 1.18 -11.99
N ASP A 146 6.24 1.57 -13.16
CA ASP A 146 7.40 2.42 -13.36
C ASP A 146 6.97 3.78 -13.95
N GLN A 147 7.57 4.85 -13.44
CA GLN A 147 7.26 6.21 -13.90
C GLN A 147 7.70 6.45 -15.34
N TYR A 148 8.76 5.77 -15.77
CA TYR A 148 9.36 5.91 -17.11
C TYR A 148 9.67 4.54 -17.71
N GLN A 149 9.41 4.41 -19.00
CA GLN A 149 9.79 3.24 -19.79
C GLN A 149 11.31 3.01 -19.80
N PRO A 150 11.79 1.84 -20.23
CA PRO A 150 13.22 1.52 -20.33
C PRO A 150 13.99 2.56 -21.15
N ALA A 151 15.25 2.77 -20.80
CA ALA A 151 16.13 3.64 -21.59
C ALA A 151 16.26 3.11 -23.03
N GLY A 152 16.14 4.01 -24.02
CA GLY A 152 16.23 3.64 -25.45
C GLY A 152 14.93 3.10 -26.05
N SER A 153 13.86 2.94 -25.28
CA SER A 153 12.53 2.68 -25.82
C SER A 153 11.83 3.94 -26.32
N ASP A 154 12.33 5.11 -25.95
CA ASP A 154 11.90 6.38 -26.50
C ASP A 154 12.59 6.61 -27.84
N PRO A 155 11.84 6.63 -28.98
CA PRO A 155 12.40 6.91 -30.29
C PRO A 155 12.89 8.35 -30.43
N ASN A 156 12.56 9.25 -29.49
CA ASN A 156 12.82 10.67 -29.58
C ASN A 156 13.54 11.18 -28.32
N THR A 157 14.84 10.98 -28.30
CA THR A 157 15.71 11.53 -27.25
C THR A 157 15.90 13.07 -27.37
N THR A 158 15.36 13.71 -28.42
CA THR A 158 15.45 15.16 -28.61
C THR A 158 14.07 15.83 -28.57
N PRO A 159 13.89 16.92 -27.79
CA PRO A 159 12.62 17.64 -27.69
C PRO A 159 12.04 18.10 -29.03
N ALA A 160 12.89 18.34 -30.01
CA ALA A 160 12.52 18.89 -31.34
C ALA A 160 11.83 17.85 -32.26
N SER A 161 11.86 16.57 -31.97
CA SER A 161 11.30 15.51 -32.84
C SER A 161 10.09 14.80 -32.26
N ALA A 162 9.68 15.14 -31.05
CA ALA A 162 8.49 14.56 -30.43
C ALA A 162 7.23 15.11 -31.12
N SER A 163 6.53 14.27 -31.86
CA SER A 163 5.20 14.59 -32.35
C SER A 163 4.22 14.57 -31.17
N PRO A 164 3.42 15.63 -30.96
CA PRO A 164 2.36 15.61 -29.96
C PRO A 164 1.48 14.38 -30.18
N GLY A 165 1.38 13.51 -29.13
CA GLY A 165 0.56 12.30 -29.14
C GLY A 165 1.30 10.98 -29.33
N THR A 166 2.61 10.96 -29.63
CA THR A 166 3.39 9.70 -29.71
C THR A 166 4.26 9.44 -28.51
N TYR A 167 4.82 10.44 -27.89
CA TYR A 167 5.50 10.44 -26.59
C TYR A 167 5.46 11.86 -26.12
N PRO A 168 4.84 12.14 -25.06
CA PRO A 168 5.44 13.26 -24.44
C PRO A 168 5.04 13.48 -23.01
N CYS A 169 5.76 12.90 -22.16
CA CYS A 169 5.81 13.36 -20.81
C CYS A 169 6.91 14.43 -20.74
N TYR A 170 6.52 15.68 -20.81
CA TYR A 170 7.44 16.79 -20.63
C TYR A 170 7.73 16.99 -19.15
N ASP A 171 8.97 16.84 -18.76
CA ASP A 171 9.45 17.17 -17.41
C ASP A 171 9.78 18.67 -17.37
N SER A 172 8.90 19.45 -16.78
CA SER A 172 9.07 20.92 -16.70
C SER A 172 10.25 21.32 -15.78
N THR A 173 10.62 20.47 -14.83
CA THR A 173 11.75 20.73 -13.93
C THR A 173 13.08 20.55 -14.65
N ALA A 174 13.19 19.53 -15.49
CA ALA A 174 14.40 19.26 -16.26
C ALA A 174 14.38 19.91 -17.65
N GLY A 175 13.24 20.43 -18.13
CA GLY A 175 13.10 21.02 -19.46
C GLY A 175 13.21 20.01 -20.60
N VAL A 176 12.91 18.72 -20.34
CA VAL A 176 13.09 17.64 -21.31
C VAL A 176 11.85 16.77 -21.44
N TYR A 177 11.67 16.14 -22.61
CA TYR A 177 10.66 15.10 -22.79
C TYR A 177 11.16 13.79 -22.21
N ARG A 178 10.24 13.06 -21.58
CA ARG A 178 10.50 11.73 -20.99
C ARG A 178 9.56 10.70 -21.58
N PRO A 179 9.96 9.43 -21.63
CA PRO A 179 9.07 8.36 -22.04
C PRO A 179 7.87 8.27 -21.07
N ALA A 180 6.76 7.75 -21.58
CA ALA A 180 5.60 7.37 -20.77
C ALA A 180 6.00 6.34 -19.70
N GLY A 181 5.10 6.08 -18.77
CA GLY A 181 5.28 5.00 -17.79
C GLY A 181 5.10 3.62 -18.38
N ASP A 182 5.42 2.60 -17.59
CA ASP A 182 5.15 1.22 -17.94
C ASP A 182 4.79 0.36 -16.72
N ILE A 183 4.32 -0.85 -17.01
CA ILE A 183 4.16 -1.90 -16.02
C ILE A 183 5.01 -3.08 -16.43
N THR A 184 5.97 -3.44 -15.59
CA THR A 184 6.67 -4.71 -15.67
C THR A 184 5.85 -5.79 -14.99
N VAL A 185 5.73 -6.96 -15.64
CA VAL A 185 4.98 -8.10 -15.11
C VAL A 185 5.91 -9.27 -14.87
N PHE A 186 5.78 -9.90 -13.70
CA PHE A 186 6.46 -11.13 -13.36
C PHE A 186 5.45 -12.23 -13.04
N SER A 187 5.68 -13.45 -13.48
CA SER A 187 5.05 -14.63 -12.90
C SER A 187 5.80 -15.04 -11.64
N ILE A 188 5.08 -15.62 -10.68
CA ILE A 188 5.61 -16.01 -9.38
C ILE A 188 5.56 -17.52 -9.22
N ASP A 189 6.68 -18.14 -8.86
CA ASP A 189 6.68 -19.47 -8.27
C ASP A 189 6.24 -19.34 -6.80
N THR A 190 5.00 -19.67 -6.52
CA THR A 190 4.40 -19.48 -5.18
C THR A 190 5.04 -20.34 -4.09
N ASN A 191 5.81 -21.36 -4.45
CA ASN A 191 6.52 -22.21 -3.47
C ASN A 191 7.84 -21.57 -3.02
N THR A 192 8.52 -20.87 -3.93
CA THR A 192 9.86 -20.32 -3.69
C THR A 192 9.88 -18.79 -3.64
N GLY A 193 8.80 -18.10 -4.01
CA GLY A 193 8.75 -16.64 -4.15
C GLY A 193 9.44 -16.09 -5.39
N ARG A 194 10.08 -16.94 -6.20
CA ARG A 194 10.88 -16.49 -7.36
C ARG A 194 10.05 -15.84 -8.44
N LEU A 195 10.58 -14.74 -8.99
CA LEU A 195 9.98 -13.98 -10.07
C LEU A 195 10.58 -14.34 -11.43
N PHE A 196 9.71 -14.47 -12.44
CA PHE A 196 10.10 -14.69 -13.84
C PHE A 196 9.43 -13.65 -14.71
N LEU A 197 10.21 -12.93 -15.52
CA LEU A 197 9.72 -11.87 -16.38
C LEU A 197 8.71 -12.38 -17.41
N VAL A 198 7.57 -11.70 -17.52
CA VAL A 198 6.53 -11.97 -18.53
C VAL A 198 6.72 -11.01 -19.70
N GLN A 199 6.91 -11.58 -20.91
CA GLN A 199 6.99 -10.78 -22.13
C GLN A 199 5.60 -10.34 -22.59
N ASN A 200 5.50 -9.11 -23.09
CA ASN A 200 4.29 -8.58 -23.69
C ASN A 200 4.06 -9.24 -25.07
N GLN A 201 3.01 -10.06 -25.16
CA GLN A 201 2.69 -10.77 -26.39
C GLN A 201 1.89 -9.93 -27.41
N GLN A 202 1.45 -8.73 -27.00
CA GLN A 202 0.55 -7.89 -27.81
C GLN A 202 1.30 -6.74 -28.48
N THR A 203 2.42 -6.32 -27.92
CA THR A 203 3.17 -5.14 -28.39
C THR A 203 4.61 -5.54 -28.68
N GLN A 204 5.08 -5.12 -29.85
CA GLN A 204 6.45 -5.36 -30.31
C GLN A 204 7.16 -4.02 -30.53
N ASN A 205 8.49 -4.04 -30.42
CA ASN A 205 9.32 -2.92 -30.81
C ASN A 205 9.40 -2.78 -32.36
N ALA A 206 10.09 -1.76 -32.84
CA ALA A 206 10.28 -1.52 -34.28
C ALA A 206 10.98 -2.66 -35.04
N PHE A 207 11.61 -3.59 -34.34
CA PHE A 207 12.32 -4.76 -34.91
C PHE A 207 11.50 -6.05 -34.84
N GLY A 208 10.22 -5.98 -34.42
CA GLY A 208 9.34 -7.14 -34.29
C GLY A 208 9.62 -8.01 -33.05
N THR A 209 10.39 -7.52 -32.09
CA THR A 209 10.65 -8.22 -30.83
C THR A 209 9.57 -7.87 -29.79
N PRO A 210 8.95 -8.84 -29.11
CA PRO A 210 8.01 -8.56 -28.02
C PRO A 210 8.63 -7.65 -26.94
N LEU A 211 7.86 -6.69 -26.46
CA LEU A 211 8.31 -5.85 -25.35
C LEU A 211 8.41 -6.69 -24.07
N THR A 212 9.27 -6.27 -23.16
CA THR A 212 9.43 -6.86 -21.83
C THR A 212 8.62 -6.13 -20.77
N TYR A 213 7.75 -5.20 -21.20
CA TYR A 213 6.92 -4.34 -20.36
C TYR A 213 5.60 -3.99 -21.07
N PHE A 214 4.65 -3.45 -20.34
CA PHE A 214 3.34 -3.01 -20.83
C PHE A 214 3.29 -1.49 -20.73
N PRO A 215 3.27 -0.75 -21.86
CA PRO A 215 3.21 0.71 -21.84
C PRO A 215 1.93 1.22 -21.17
N VAL A 216 2.07 2.26 -20.34
CA VAL A 216 0.96 3.05 -19.77
C VAL A 216 1.15 4.52 -20.14
N GLY A 217 0.21 5.38 -19.75
CA GLY A 217 0.26 6.79 -20.11
C GLY A 217 1.29 7.60 -19.33
N CYS A 218 1.22 8.92 -19.50
CA CYS A 218 2.14 9.86 -18.89
C CYS A 218 1.75 10.23 -17.47
N GLY A 219 2.75 10.44 -16.61
CA GLY A 219 2.52 10.91 -15.26
C GLY A 219 1.78 9.90 -14.39
N ALA A 220 1.94 8.60 -14.65
CA ALA A 220 1.43 7.55 -13.77
C ALA A 220 2.03 7.72 -12.37
N ILE A 221 1.17 7.74 -11.36
CA ILE A 221 1.53 8.01 -9.95
C ILE A 221 1.18 6.85 -9.04
N ASP A 222 0.12 6.14 -9.36
CA ASP A 222 -0.36 5.01 -8.58
C ASP A 222 -1.11 4.02 -9.47
N PHE A 223 -1.20 2.79 -9.02
CA PHE A 223 -2.08 1.81 -9.62
C PHE A 223 -2.66 0.88 -8.56
N HIS A 224 -3.83 0.32 -8.85
CA HIS A 224 -4.48 -0.62 -7.95
C HIS A 224 -5.16 -1.73 -8.73
N LEU A 225 -5.08 -2.96 -8.20
CA LEU A 225 -5.79 -4.11 -8.74
C LEU A 225 -7.15 -4.22 -8.06
N LEU A 226 -8.20 -4.32 -8.86
CA LEU A 226 -9.56 -4.53 -8.40
C LEU A 226 -10.20 -5.64 -9.23
N ALA A 227 -10.47 -6.79 -8.62
CA ALA A 227 -10.92 -8.00 -9.30
C ALA A 227 -9.94 -8.41 -10.43
N SER A 228 -10.42 -8.47 -11.67
CA SER A 228 -9.62 -8.84 -12.85
C SER A 228 -9.12 -7.64 -13.65
N TYR A 229 -9.10 -6.46 -13.04
CA TYR A 229 -8.69 -5.23 -13.70
C TYR A 229 -7.64 -4.48 -12.86
N LEU A 230 -6.72 -3.88 -13.58
CA LEU A 230 -5.72 -2.98 -13.02
C LEU A 230 -6.08 -1.57 -13.45
N TYR A 231 -6.08 -0.63 -12.51
CA TYR A 231 -6.38 0.78 -12.73
C TYR A 231 -5.13 1.60 -12.44
N THR A 232 -4.72 2.44 -13.39
CA THR A 232 -3.64 3.42 -13.19
C THR A 232 -4.23 4.80 -13.00
N ALA A 233 -3.69 5.58 -12.06
CA ALA A 233 -3.98 7.00 -11.93
C ALA A 233 -2.87 7.81 -12.56
N GLU A 234 -3.26 8.83 -13.33
CA GLU A 234 -2.34 9.67 -14.07
C GLU A 234 -2.67 11.15 -13.85
N ASN A 235 -1.65 11.94 -13.59
CA ASN A 235 -1.76 13.40 -13.52
C ASN A 235 -1.50 14.03 -14.88
N SER A 236 -2.16 15.17 -15.15
CA SER A 236 -1.79 15.98 -16.30
C SER A 236 -0.45 16.68 -16.09
N ASP A 237 0.33 16.79 -17.14
CA ASP A 237 1.45 17.71 -17.15
C ASP A 237 0.94 19.13 -17.48
N PRO A 238 1.06 20.11 -16.58
CA PRO A 238 0.55 21.45 -16.78
C PRO A 238 1.27 22.19 -17.95
N THR A 239 2.43 21.69 -18.37
CA THR A 239 3.20 22.28 -19.48
C THR A 239 2.89 21.64 -20.83
N ASN A 240 2.15 20.52 -20.85
CA ASN A 240 1.74 19.82 -22.04
C ASN A 240 0.21 19.59 -22.05
N PRO A 241 -0.56 20.51 -22.69
CA PRO A 241 -2.02 20.41 -22.72
C PRO A 241 -2.54 19.21 -23.54
N SER A 242 -1.66 18.49 -24.24
CA SER A 242 -2.03 17.24 -24.94
C SER A 242 -2.18 16.06 -23.99
N ILE A 243 -1.66 16.14 -22.79
CA ILE A 243 -1.84 15.11 -21.77
C ILE A 243 -3.21 15.33 -21.12
N PRO A 244 -4.11 14.33 -21.15
CA PRO A 244 -5.41 14.45 -20.49
C PRO A 244 -5.23 14.77 -19.01
N GLY A 245 -6.13 15.58 -18.48
CA GLY A 245 -6.18 15.90 -17.03
C GLY A 245 -6.34 14.63 -16.18
N GLN A 246 -6.45 14.83 -14.87
CA GLN A 246 -6.59 13.73 -13.89
C GLN A 246 -7.49 12.61 -14.39
N VAL A 247 -6.92 11.44 -14.69
CA VAL A 247 -7.61 10.34 -15.35
C VAL A 247 -7.18 8.99 -14.77
N ILE A 248 -8.11 8.05 -14.77
CA ILE A 248 -7.84 6.65 -14.42
C ILE A 248 -7.99 5.83 -15.69
N TYR A 249 -6.98 5.01 -16.01
CA TYR A 249 -7.06 4.03 -17.11
C TYR A 249 -7.27 2.63 -16.57
N ALA A 250 -8.07 1.85 -17.28
CA ALA A 250 -8.37 0.46 -16.95
C ALA A 250 -7.66 -0.50 -17.90
N TYR A 251 -7.08 -1.54 -17.33
CA TYR A 251 -6.44 -2.66 -18.04
C TYR A 251 -7.05 -3.96 -17.56
N SER A 252 -7.50 -4.82 -18.49
CA SER A 252 -7.88 -6.19 -18.14
C SER A 252 -6.64 -7.03 -17.88
N VAL A 253 -6.71 -7.87 -16.85
CA VAL A 253 -5.64 -8.79 -16.46
C VAL A 253 -6.02 -10.20 -16.93
N ASN A 254 -5.19 -10.81 -17.76
CA ASN A 254 -5.35 -12.20 -18.13
C ASN A 254 -4.85 -13.10 -16.99
N PRO A 255 -5.71 -13.86 -16.31
CA PRO A 255 -5.31 -14.65 -15.14
C PRO A 255 -4.40 -15.84 -15.47
N SER A 256 -4.34 -16.27 -16.74
CA SER A 256 -3.56 -17.45 -17.16
C SER A 256 -2.12 -17.11 -17.50
N ASN A 257 -1.83 -15.88 -17.95
CA ASN A 257 -0.50 -15.49 -18.41
C ASN A 257 -0.04 -14.11 -17.97
N GLY A 258 -0.82 -13.40 -17.13
CA GLY A 258 -0.49 -12.09 -16.56
C GLY A 258 -0.52 -10.93 -17.55
N GLN A 259 -0.90 -11.16 -18.82
CA GLN A 259 -0.94 -10.11 -19.84
C GLN A 259 -1.93 -9.02 -19.48
N LEU A 260 -1.56 -7.75 -19.78
CA LEU A 260 -2.41 -6.59 -19.62
C LEU A 260 -2.92 -6.12 -20.97
N THR A 261 -4.21 -5.83 -21.06
CA THR A 261 -4.82 -5.23 -22.25
C THR A 261 -5.63 -4.01 -21.83
N GLN A 262 -5.36 -2.85 -22.42
CA GLN A 262 -6.13 -1.66 -22.13
C GLN A 262 -7.60 -1.88 -22.50
N VAL A 263 -8.50 -1.55 -21.58
CA VAL A 263 -9.95 -1.69 -21.79
C VAL A 263 -10.41 -0.60 -22.75
N ALA A 264 -11.11 -0.98 -23.82
CA ALA A 264 -11.67 -0.02 -24.76
C ALA A 264 -12.68 0.90 -24.05
N GLY A 265 -12.48 2.21 -24.14
CA GLY A 265 -13.26 3.20 -23.38
C GLY A 265 -12.98 3.20 -21.88
N GLY A 266 -11.90 2.54 -21.43
CA GLY A 266 -11.52 2.42 -20.02
C GLY A 266 -10.80 3.64 -19.44
N SER A 267 -10.78 4.79 -20.13
CA SER A 267 -10.32 6.05 -19.56
C SER A 267 -11.48 6.71 -18.79
N GLN A 268 -11.29 6.87 -17.48
CA GLN A 268 -12.26 7.53 -16.60
C GLN A 268 -11.68 8.86 -16.12
N PRO A 269 -12.14 10.00 -16.64
CA PRO A 269 -11.79 11.29 -16.06
C PRO A 269 -12.27 11.39 -14.61
N VAL A 270 -11.52 12.12 -13.79
CA VAL A 270 -11.88 12.46 -12.41
C VAL A 270 -12.23 13.97 -12.36
N PRO A 271 -13.48 14.33 -12.66
CA PRO A 271 -13.86 15.74 -12.86
C PRO A 271 -13.71 16.53 -11.57
N GLY A 272 -12.98 17.63 -11.63
CA GLY A 272 -12.73 18.51 -10.49
C GLY A 272 -11.50 18.13 -9.67
N ALA A 273 -10.92 16.95 -9.86
CA ALA A 273 -9.63 16.62 -9.26
C ALA A 273 -8.50 17.45 -9.89
N THR A 274 -7.53 17.83 -9.07
CA THR A 274 -6.39 18.66 -9.50
C THR A 274 -5.04 18.03 -9.16
N ASN A 275 -5.00 17.09 -8.22
CA ASN A 275 -3.77 16.41 -7.82
C ASN A 275 -4.09 15.04 -7.18
N ILE A 276 -4.40 14.07 -8.01
CA ILE A 276 -4.60 12.69 -7.55
C ILE A 276 -3.29 12.16 -6.94
N GLY A 277 -3.36 11.56 -5.76
CA GLY A 277 -2.17 11.07 -5.04
C GLY A 277 -2.18 9.57 -4.80
N VAL A 278 -3.33 8.98 -4.49
CA VAL A 278 -3.44 7.59 -4.03
C VAL A 278 -4.73 6.96 -4.54
N LEU A 279 -4.62 5.72 -5.00
CA LEU A 279 -5.75 4.83 -5.23
C LEU A 279 -5.89 3.84 -4.08
N GLY A 280 -7.12 3.43 -3.80
CA GLY A 280 -7.40 2.33 -2.88
C GLY A 280 -8.76 1.72 -3.12
N THR A 281 -8.99 0.53 -2.58
CA THR A 281 -10.25 -0.19 -2.78
C THR A 281 -10.95 -0.47 -1.46
N SER A 282 -12.26 -0.66 -1.54
CA SER A 282 -13.00 -1.24 -0.43
C SER A 282 -12.58 -2.69 -0.20
N ALA A 283 -12.68 -3.19 1.04
CA ALA A 283 -12.38 -4.58 1.38
C ALA A 283 -13.23 -5.57 0.56
N SER A 284 -14.45 -5.19 0.19
CA SER A 284 -15.31 -5.98 -0.70
C SER A 284 -14.88 -5.99 -2.16
N GLY A 285 -13.93 -5.14 -2.56
CA GLY A 285 -13.55 -4.99 -3.97
C GLY A 285 -14.66 -4.37 -4.85
N THR A 286 -15.60 -3.64 -4.26
CA THR A 286 -16.73 -3.04 -4.98
C THR A 286 -16.45 -1.60 -5.40
N TYR A 287 -15.73 -0.86 -4.56
CA TYR A 287 -15.47 0.57 -4.76
C TYR A 287 -13.98 0.83 -4.94
N LEU A 288 -13.67 1.76 -5.84
CA LEU A 288 -12.36 2.38 -5.99
C LEU A 288 -12.44 3.79 -5.41
N TYR A 289 -11.55 4.10 -4.49
CA TYR A 289 -11.38 5.42 -3.89
C TYR A 289 -10.16 6.11 -4.49
N VAL A 290 -10.32 7.38 -4.84
CA VAL A 290 -9.28 8.22 -5.40
C VAL A 290 -9.09 9.42 -4.47
N LEU A 291 -7.91 9.53 -3.88
CA LEU A 291 -7.57 10.68 -3.03
C LEU A 291 -7.02 11.79 -3.89
N ASP A 292 -7.66 12.96 -3.86
CA ASP A 292 -7.18 14.18 -4.52
C ASP A 292 -6.68 15.20 -3.51
N ASN A 293 -5.38 15.40 -3.47
CA ASN A 293 -4.73 16.34 -2.56
C ASN A 293 -4.91 17.80 -2.97
N GLY A 294 -5.22 18.07 -4.22
CA GLY A 294 -5.42 19.41 -4.69
C GLY A 294 -6.71 20.05 -4.19
N THR A 295 -7.78 19.27 -4.10
CA THR A 295 -9.09 19.71 -3.60
C THR A 295 -9.42 19.18 -2.20
N ASN A 296 -8.56 18.33 -1.64
CA ASN A 296 -8.78 17.62 -0.36
C ASN A 296 -10.08 16.81 -0.35
N GLN A 297 -10.27 16.03 -1.42
CA GLN A 297 -11.49 15.25 -1.67
C GLN A 297 -11.19 13.78 -1.94
N ILE A 298 -12.18 12.94 -1.67
CA ILE A 298 -12.20 11.52 -2.05
C ILE A 298 -13.25 11.35 -3.13
N PHE A 299 -12.83 10.83 -4.29
CA PHE A 299 -13.74 10.43 -5.36
C PHE A 299 -14.01 8.93 -5.24
N THR A 300 -15.27 8.54 -5.35
CA THR A 300 -15.70 7.14 -5.24
C THR A 300 -16.28 6.66 -6.57
N PHE A 301 -15.73 5.56 -7.06
CA PHE A 301 -16.16 4.88 -8.28
C PHE A 301 -16.59 3.45 -7.98
N THR A 302 -17.50 2.92 -8.79
CA THR A 302 -17.82 1.50 -8.84
C THR A 302 -17.17 0.86 -10.06
N ASN A 303 -16.74 -0.39 -9.90
CA ASN A 303 -16.44 -1.24 -11.04
C ASN A 303 -17.76 -1.86 -11.52
N ASN A 304 -18.19 -1.54 -12.73
CA ASN A 304 -19.39 -2.09 -13.37
C ASN A 304 -19.23 -3.55 -13.78
N GLY A 305 -18.95 -4.40 -12.80
CA GLY A 305 -18.89 -5.85 -12.82
C GLY A 305 -18.81 -6.55 -14.18
N GLY A 306 -17.62 -6.84 -14.65
CA GLY A 306 -17.37 -7.68 -15.79
C GLY A 306 -16.72 -7.03 -17.01
N ASN A 307 -16.73 -5.70 -17.15
CA ASN A 307 -16.10 -5.01 -18.29
C ASN A 307 -14.94 -4.06 -17.92
N GLY A 308 -14.70 -3.87 -16.61
CA GLY A 308 -13.60 -3.01 -16.12
C GLY A 308 -13.86 -1.50 -16.21
N LEU A 309 -14.99 -1.09 -16.73
CA LEU A 309 -15.33 0.33 -16.81
C LEU A 309 -15.72 0.87 -15.43
N LEU A 310 -15.15 2.00 -15.04
CA LEU A 310 -15.52 2.69 -13.82
C LEU A 310 -16.70 3.61 -14.07
N SER A 311 -17.54 3.75 -13.07
CA SER A 311 -18.60 4.74 -13.00
C SER A 311 -18.58 5.42 -11.64
N ALA A 312 -18.74 6.74 -11.60
CA ALA A 312 -18.94 7.43 -10.35
C ALA A 312 -20.23 6.90 -9.67
N ILE A 313 -20.22 6.75 -8.35
CA ILE A 313 -21.43 6.34 -7.62
C ILE A 313 -22.54 7.40 -7.79
N SER A 314 -23.79 6.98 -7.76
CA SER A 314 -24.94 7.83 -8.08
C SER A 314 -25.17 8.98 -7.11
N THR A 315 -24.74 8.84 -5.86
CA THR A 315 -24.91 9.84 -4.80
C THR A 315 -23.65 9.91 -3.96
N GLY A 316 -23.13 11.13 -3.73
CA GLY A 316 -21.94 11.32 -2.88
C GLY A 316 -20.65 10.79 -3.51
N ALA A 317 -20.54 10.84 -4.85
CA ALA A 317 -19.33 10.43 -5.57
C ALA A 317 -18.08 11.23 -5.17
N VAL A 318 -18.26 12.44 -4.65
CA VAL A 318 -17.19 13.32 -4.15
C VAL A 318 -17.45 13.63 -2.69
N THR A 319 -16.48 13.34 -1.85
CA THR A 319 -16.55 13.55 -0.39
C THR A 319 -15.40 14.42 0.08
N ASN A 320 -15.71 15.53 0.74
CA ASN A 320 -14.70 16.37 1.37
C ASN A 320 -14.12 15.68 2.62
N VAL A 321 -12.83 15.81 2.84
CA VAL A 321 -12.16 15.34 4.06
C VAL A 321 -12.06 16.51 5.03
N PRO A 322 -12.96 16.59 6.03
CA PRO A 322 -13.06 17.77 6.88
C PRO A 322 -11.89 17.87 7.86
N ASN A 323 -11.53 19.10 8.20
CA ASN A 323 -10.53 19.41 9.22
C ASN A 323 -9.11 18.89 8.99
N THR A 324 -8.78 18.51 7.75
CA THR A 324 -7.48 17.92 7.41
C THR A 324 -6.97 18.39 6.05
N ALA A 325 -5.69 18.13 5.76
CA ALA A 325 -5.08 18.26 4.44
C ALA A 325 -3.89 17.30 4.28
N GLY A 326 -3.52 17.04 3.02
CA GLY A 326 -2.37 16.20 2.68
C GLY A 326 -2.62 14.73 2.97
N MET A 327 -3.59 14.15 2.29
CA MET A 327 -3.91 12.72 2.35
C MET A 327 -2.74 11.88 1.81
N THR A 328 -2.36 10.83 2.55
CA THR A 328 -1.18 10.02 2.20
C THR A 328 -1.48 8.54 1.98
N ALA A 329 -2.45 8.00 2.67
CA ALA A 329 -2.85 6.60 2.54
C ALA A 329 -4.30 6.42 3.00
N LEU A 330 -4.90 5.30 2.60
CA LEU A 330 -6.21 4.88 3.06
C LEU A 330 -6.25 3.37 3.33
N THR A 331 -7.18 2.96 4.18
CA THR A 331 -7.56 1.56 4.35
C THR A 331 -9.05 1.49 4.69
N THR A 332 -9.71 0.40 4.30
CA THR A 332 -11.05 0.07 4.79
C THR A 332 -10.95 -1.01 5.85
N ASP A 333 -11.86 -0.99 6.81
CA ASP A 333 -11.98 -2.12 7.74
C ASP A 333 -12.44 -3.39 7.00
N SER A 334 -12.12 -4.54 7.55
CA SER A 334 -12.44 -5.86 6.98
C SER A 334 -13.95 -6.08 6.79
N SER A 335 -14.79 -5.42 7.60
CA SER A 335 -16.24 -5.49 7.48
C SER A 335 -16.81 -4.58 6.38
N ASN A 336 -15.98 -3.79 5.72
CA ASN A 336 -16.37 -2.82 4.68
C ASN A 336 -17.38 -1.77 5.15
N LYS A 337 -17.32 -1.40 6.43
CA LYS A 337 -18.20 -0.37 7.02
C LYS A 337 -17.53 0.97 7.21
N TYR A 338 -16.19 0.98 7.35
CA TYR A 338 -15.42 2.17 7.67
C TYR A 338 -14.25 2.35 6.72
N LEU A 339 -13.99 3.61 6.38
CA LEU A 339 -12.80 4.03 5.63
C LEU A 339 -11.98 4.95 6.54
N TYR A 340 -10.68 4.70 6.63
CA TYR A 340 -9.71 5.52 7.36
C TYR A 340 -8.72 6.13 6.38
N VAL A 341 -8.46 7.44 6.53
CA VAL A 341 -7.53 8.19 5.67
C VAL A 341 -6.52 8.91 6.54
N THR A 342 -5.24 8.67 6.30
CA THR A 342 -4.16 9.40 6.96
C THR A 342 -3.91 10.74 6.28
N ASN A 343 -3.63 11.77 7.10
CA ASN A 343 -3.42 13.13 6.66
C ASN A 343 -2.21 13.74 7.38
N THR A 344 -1.42 14.54 6.67
CA THR A 344 -0.23 15.19 7.22
C THR A 344 -0.55 16.42 8.07
N GLN A 345 -1.75 17.00 7.94
CA GLN A 345 -2.17 18.22 8.62
C GLN A 345 -3.59 18.09 9.19
N SER A 346 -3.86 18.79 10.27
CA SER A 346 -5.19 18.87 10.87
C SER A 346 -5.47 20.29 11.37
N THR A 347 -6.64 20.81 11.04
CA THR A 347 -7.14 22.07 11.64
C THR A 347 -7.77 21.84 13.01
N ALA A 348 -8.17 20.61 13.33
CA ALA A 348 -8.78 20.25 14.61
C ALA A 348 -7.76 20.12 15.76
N LEU A 349 -6.53 19.63 15.44
CA LEU A 349 -5.45 19.43 16.44
C LEU A 349 -4.27 20.40 16.25
N GLY A 350 -4.35 21.30 15.29
CA GLY A 350 -3.27 22.22 14.89
C GLY A 350 -2.67 21.83 13.54
N SER A 351 -2.22 22.82 12.77
CA SER A 351 -1.79 22.65 11.37
C SER A 351 -0.57 21.76 11.18
N SER A 352 0.20 21.49 12.24
CA SER A 352 1.36 20.57 12.22
C SER A 352 1.04 19.16 12.71
N ALA A 353 -0.18 18.91 13.19
CA ALA A 353 -0.57 17.60 13.69
C ALA A 353 -1.02 16.70 12.52
N SER A 354 -0.46 15.50 12.45
CA SER A 354 -0.91 14.46 11.51
C SER A 354 -1.97 13.58 12.16
N VAL A 355 -2.93 13.14 11.35
CA VAL A 355 -4.15 12.51 11.86
C VAL A 355 -4.70 11.41 10.95
N ILE A 356 -5.59 10.61 11.52
CA ILE A 356 -6.53 9.75 10.78
C ILE A 356 -7.90 10.44 10.79
N ALA A 357 -8.50 10.64 9.62
CA ALA A 357 -9.91 10.94 9.43
C ALA A 357 -10.68 9.65 9.11
N ALA A 358 -11.95 9.55 9.51
CA ALA A 358 -12.73 8.34 9.33
C ALA A 358 -14.11 8.62 8.74
N PHE A 359 -14.60 7.66 7.94
CA PHE A 359 -15.87 7.72 7.23
C PHE A 359 -16.63 6.40 7.39
N THR A 360 -17.94 6.48 7.54
CA THR A 360 -18.79 5.31 7.33
C THR A 360 -19.01 5.11 5.82
N ILE A 361 -19.02 3.85 5.40
CA ILE A 361 -19.34 3.44 4.03
C ILE A 361 -20.79 2.96 4.01
N THR A 362 -21.68 3.64 3.27
CA THR A 362 -23.06 3.20 3.13
C THR A 362 -23.11 1.93 2.30
N SER A 363 -23.60 0.84 2.89
CA SER A 363 -23.71 -0.45 2.21
C SER A 363 -24.57 -0.34 0.95
N GLY A 364 -24.09 -0.91 -0.14
CA GLY A 364 -24.77 -0.92 -1.46
C GLY A 364 -24.66 0.39 -2.23
N ALA A 365 -24.44 1.53 -1.57
CA ALA A 365 -24.31 2.84 -2.23
C ALA A 365 -22.86 3.33 -2.32
N GLY A 366 -22.00 2.94 -1.39
CA GLY A 366 -20.59 3.36 -1.35
C GLY A 366 -20.37 4.80 -0.88
N THR A 367 -21.46 5.51 -0.52
CA THR A 367 -21.35 6.89 -0.05
C THR A 367 -20.57 6.98 1.25
N LEU A 368 -19.66 7.93 1.32
CA LEU A 368 -18.82 8.18 2.49
C LEU A 368 -19.44 9.30 3.34
N THR A 369 -19.57 9.05 4.64
CA THR A 369 -20.04 10.05 5.61
C THR A 369 -19.01 10.19 6.72
N PRO A 370 -18.42 11.39 6.95
CA PRO A 370 -17.48 11.59 8.05
C PRO A 370 -18.13 11.31 9.41
N PHE A 371 -17.38 10.71 10.33
CA PHE A 371 -17.86 10.50 11.71
C PHE A 371 -16.73 10.79 12.73
N GLY A 372 -17.10 10.94 14.00
CA GLY A 372 -16.15 11.11 15.08
C GLY A 372 -15.34 9.84 15.32
N VAL A 373 -14.05 9.91 15.03
CA VAL A 373 -13.15 8.75 14.98
C VAL A 373 -12.76 8.20 16.35
N ASN A 374 -13.05 8.91 17.44
CA ASN A 374 -12.77 8.42 18.79
C ASN A 374 -14.05 8.40 19.67
N GLN A 375 -13.93 7.81 20.87
CA GLN A 375 -15.07 7.68 21.80
C GLN A 375 -15.65 9.01 22.29
N ASN A 376 -14.91 10.12 22.16
CA ASN A 376 -15.36 11.47 22.49
C ASN A 376 -15.94 12.19 21.26
N ASN A 377 -16.22 11.48 20.18
CA ASN A 377 -16.71 12.02 18.91
C ASN A 377 -15.80 13.09 18.30
N ALA A 378 -14.47 13.02 18.56
CA ALA A 378 -13.53 13.93 17.93
C ALA A 378 -13.44 13.63 16.42
N PRO A 379 -13.34 14.67 15.56
CA PRO A 379 -13.38 14.48 14.11
C PRO A 379 -12.16 13.75 13.55
N VAL A 380 -11.07 13.69 14.31
CA VAL A 380 -9.79 13.07 13.89
C VAL A 380 -9.11 12.36 15.06
N PHE A 381 -8.22 11.38 14.72
CA PHE A 381 -7.36 10.67 15.66
C PHE A 381 -5.90 11.03 15.38
N GLY A 382 -5.17 11.53 16.40
CA GLY A 382 -3.78 11.95 16.26
C GLY A 382 -2.81 10.79 16.07
N VAL A 383 -1.85 10.94 15.16
CA VAL A 383 -0.76 9.98 14.90
C VAL A 383 0.59 10.70 14.85
N GLY A 384 1.68 9.97 14.68
CA GLY A 384 3.00 10.57 14.45
C GLY A 384 3.04 11.38 13.15
N SER A 385 4.06 12.23 13.00
CA SER A 385 4.16 13.17 11.87
C SER A 385 4.43 12.48 10.55
N ASN A 386 3.76 12.93 9.48
CA ASN A 386 3.87 12.42 8.11
C ASN A 386 3.61 10.91 8.02
N PRO A 387 2.39 10.43 8.30
CA PRO A 387 2.03 9.03 8.11
C PRO A 387 2.12 8.66 6.62
N VAL A 388 2.68 7.49 6.31
CA VAL A 388 2.92 7.02 4.93
C VAL A 388 2.13 5.78 4.55
N CYS A 389 1.53 5.13 5.54
CA CYS A 389 0.71 3.94 5.37
C CYS A 389 -0.28 3.83 6.52
N ILE A 390 -1.32 3.04 6.30
CA ILE A 390 -2.30 2.65 7.31
C ILE A 390 -2.83 1.27 6.97
N PHE A 391 -3.03 0.42 7.97
CA PHE A 391 -3.68 -0.88 7.81
C PHE A 391 -4.39 -1.31 9.10
N GLU A 392 -5.42 -2.15 8.97
CA GLU A 392 -6.04 -2.91 10.04
C GLU A 392 -5.28 -4.22 10.22
N ASP A 393 -5.05 -4.64 11.45
CA ASP A 393 -4.40 -5.93 11.78
C ASP A 393 -5.32 -7.13 11.43
N PRO A 394 -4.78 -8.36 11.31
CA PRO A 394 -5.59 -9.53 10.94
C PRO A 394 -6.60 -9.95 12.02
N SER A 395 -6.45 -9.53 13.27
CA SER A 395 -7.43 -9.76 14.33
C SER A 395 -8.61 -8.79 14.29
N HIS A 396 -8.55 -7.77 13.45
CA HIS A 396 -9.53 -6.68 13.34
C HIS A 396 -9.72 -5.88 14.63
N GLN A 397 -8.68 -5.83 15.47
CA GLN A 397 -8.70 -5.13 16.75
C GLN A 397 -7.82 -3.89 16.78
N TYR A 398 -6.88 -3.77 15.84
CA TYR A 398 -5.89 -2.70 15.86
C TYR A 398 -5.72 -2.08 14.47
N VAL A 399 -5.35 -0.80 14.48
CA VAL A 399 -4.95 -0.06 13.29
C VAL A 399 -3.58 0.54 13.55
N TYR A 400 -2.70 0.46 12.55
CA TYR A 400 -1.33 0.98 12.63
C TYR A 400 -1.03 1.93 11.50
N THR A 401 -0.23 2.97 11.81
CA THR A 401 0.39 3.87 10.82
C THR A 401 1.89 3.90 11.03
N ALA A 402 2.68 3.93 9.97
CA ALA A 402 4.09 4.30 10.07
C ALA A 402 4.27 5.76 9.67
N ASN A 403 5.07 6.51 10.44
CA ASN A 403 5.13 7.95 10.41
C ASN A 403 6.55 8.41 10.06
N ALA A 404 6.73 8.97 8.85
CA ALA A 404 8.05 9.33 8.32
C ALA A 404 8.71 10.48 9.09
N GLY A 405 7.92 11.45 9.56
CA GLY A 405 8.46 12.63 10.24
C GLY A 405 8.93 12.36 11.67
N THR A 406 8.29 11.41 12.37
CA THR A 406 8.66 11.02 13.75
C THR A 406 9.45 9.74 13.83
N SER A 407 9.65 9.02 12.70
CA SER A 407 10.35 7.73 12.62
C SER A 407 9.80 6.71 13.62
N ASP A 408 8.47 6.59 13.65
CA ASP A 408 7.75 5.70 14.56
C ASP A 408 6.56 5.02 13.88
N ILE A 409 5.95 4.09 14.61
CA ILE A 409 4.66 3.48 14.29
C ILE A 409 3.69 3.94 15.38
N THR A 410 2.51 4.43 14.98
CA THR A 410 1.40 4.65 15.90
C THR A 410 0.42 3.49 15.81
N GLY A 411 0.12 2.86 16.95
CA GLY A 411 -0.91 1.82 17.08
C GLY A 411 -2.14 2.38 17.78
N ALA A 412 -3.32 2.01 17.30
CA ALA A 412 -4.62 2.35 17.88
C ALA A 412 -5.47 1.09 18.03
N LYS A 413 -6.25 1.02 19.11
CA LYS A 413 -7.27 -0.02 19.26
C LYS A 413 -8.50 0.36 18.46
N LEU A 414 -8.96 -0.54 17.62
CA LEU A 414 -10.17 -0.42 16.82
C LEU A 414 -11.36 -1.03 17.56
N PHE A 415 -12.51 -0.35 17.51
CA PHE A 415 -13.79 -0.88 17.94
C PHE A 415 -14.64 -1.21 16.70
N PRO A 416 -14.69 -2.49 16.26
CA PRO A 416 -15.28 -2.86 14.96
C PRO A 416 -16.75 -2.52 14.79
N ASN A 417 -17.50 -2.40 15.91
CA ASN A 417 -18.93 -2.07 15.88
C ASN A 417 -19.21 -0.59 15.64
N THR A 418 -18.27 0.29 15.97
CA THR A 418 -18.43 1.75 15.89
C THR A 418 -17.42 2.41 14.97
N GLY A 419 -16.37 1.70 14.54
CA GLY A 419 -15.27 2.25 13.76
C GLY A 419 -14.36 3.21 14.54
N THR A 420 -14.57 3.37 15.86
CA THR A 420 -13.80 4.32 16.65
C THR A 420 -12.43 3.78 17.03
N LEU A 421 -11.47 4.68 17.17
CA LEU A 421 -10.09 4.39 17.54
C LEU A 421 -9.79 4.94 18.94
N THR A 422 -8.98 4.21 19.72
CA THR A 422 -8.43 4.67 20.98
C THR A 422 -6.95 4.33 21.09
N THR A 423 -6.25 5.02 21.99
CA THR A 423 -4.85 4.68 22.27
C THR A 423 -4.74 3.28 22.89
N LEU A 424 -3.64 2.59 22.60
CA LEU A 424 -3.34 1.31 23.24
C LEU A 424 -3.07 1.50 24.73
N SER A 425 -3.48 0.52 25.52
CA SER A 425 -3.39 0.59 27.00
C SER A 425 -1.94 0.60 27.52
N LYS A 426 -0.98 0.06 26.76
CA LYS A 426 0.44 -0.03 27.12
C LYS A 426 1.37 0.85 26.29
N GLY A 427 0.82 1.90 25.68
CA GLY A 427 1.55 2.83 24.83
C GLY A 427 1.32 2.56 23.35
N SER A 428 1.09 3.63 22.60
CA SER A 428 0.69 3.61 21.18
C SER A 428 1.83 3.91 20.21
N THR A 429 3.02 4.27 20.68
CA THR A 429 4.13 4.73 19.84
C THR A 429 5.30 3.76 19.93
N PHE A 430 5.75 3.27 18.79
CA PHE A 430 6.84 2.31 18.67
C PHE A 430 7.90 2.86 17.73
N LYS A 431 9.16 2.89 18.16
CA LYS A 431 10.26 3.32 17.29
C LYS A 431 10.44 2.35 16.12
N THR A 432 10.75 2.89 14.94
CA THR A 432 11.00 2.10 13.75
C THR A 432 12.25 2.60 12.99
N VAL A 433 12.47 2.06 11.78
CA VAL A 433 13.54 2.48 10.88
C VAL A 433 13.44 3.98 10.56
N GLY A 434 14.58 4.62 10.30
CA GLY A 434 14.60 6.04 9.96
C GLY A 434 13.83 6.34 8.67
N THR A 435 12.98 7.37 8.73
CA THR A 435 12.10 7.81 7.64
C THR A 435 11.33 6.64 7.02
N PRO A 436 10.33 6.08 7.73
CA PRO A 436 9.45 5.06 7.17
C PRO A 436 8.83 5.52 5.84
N THR A 437 8.69 4.60 4.90
CA THR A 437 8.14 4.87 3.56
C THR A 437 6.93 4.02 3.24
N TRP A 438 6.79 2.86 3.92
CA TRP A 438 5.65 1.96 3.78
C TRP A 438 5.54 1.00 4.97
N CYS A 439 4.36 0.46 5.16
CA CYS A 439 4.11 -0.63 6.11
C CYS A 439 3.06 -1.61 5.60
N LEU A 440 3.14 -2.84 6.07
CA LEU A 440 2.16 -3.91 5.86
C LEU A 440 2.23 -4.91 7.01
N TYR A 441 1.29 -5.84 7.04
CA TYR A 441 1.35 -6.97 7.97
C TYR A 441 1.39 -8.32 7.23
N SER A 442 1.97 -9.33 7.89
CA SER A 442 1.84 -10.74 7.57
C SER A 442 1.17 -11.42 8.76
N SER A 443 0.05 -12.12 8.54
CA SER A 443 -0.57 -12.93 9.59
C SER A 443 0.41 -13.99 10.08
N ASN A 444 0.45 -14.23 11.38
CA ASN A 444 1.16 -15.37 11.91
C ASN A 444 0.34 -16.64 11.61
N THR A 445 0.90 -17.53 10.82
CA THR A 445 0.25 -18.77 10.35
C THR A 445 0.81 -20.01 11.05
N ASP A 446 1.35 -19.86 12.26
CA ASP A 446 1.82 -21.01 13.08
C ASP A 446 0.66 -21.84 13.60
#